data_5758fb524944c13a2ed56c9881209bc1
#
_entry.id   5758fb524944c13a2ed56c9881209bc1
#
_cell.length_a   1.000
_cell.length_b   1.000
_cell.length_c   1.000
_cell.angle_alpha   90.00
_cell.angle_beta   90.00
_cell.angle_gamma   90.00
#
_symmetry.space_group_name_H-M   'P 1'
#
loop_
_entity.id
_entity.type
_entity.pdbx_description
1 polymer ?
#
loop_
_entity_poly.entity_id
_entity_poly.type
_entity_poly.pdbx_seq_one_letter_code
_entity_poly.pdbx_strand_id
1 'polypeptide(L)'
;MTRRAIQFMTEAKSDNRPWCLHLSFIKPHWPYIVPAPYHDIYCAKDVVPVIRSDAERQNAHPLFAAFQEERFSKAFSKDDVRSHVIPAYMGLIKQIDDQLGILFRFMEDEGLMQDTMIVFTSDHGDYLGNHWLGEKYLFHDMSVKVSLIVRDPSPEADGTRGTTNVALVEMIDLAPTFLDYFGGTAKPYVLEGRSFLPLLQGKQPAWRSHAISEYDYAFDLARFKLKVPVVEARLYMVTDGRWKFIFADGFAPMLFDLENDPHEFQDLGMSGDHAAIRCTLYEALAKWSRITRTQTTVSDAEVMRSDESALNYDLNVSPGILIGYWDEVELNAERLKRDNYLKRKP
;
A
#
# COMPACT_ATOMS: atom_id res chain seq x y z
N MET A 1 0.72 1.68 21.13
CA MET A 1 -0.19 0.75 20.45
C MET A 1 -0.14 -0.62 21.13
N THR A 2 1.01 -1.30 21.22
CA THR A 2 1.17 -2.66 21.78
C THR A 2 0.57 -2.81 23.18
N ARG A 3 0.85 -1.88 24.12
CA ARG A 3 0.24 -1.91 25.47
C ARG A 3 -1.30 -1.86 25.44
N ARG A 4 -1.88 -1.09 24.53
CA ARG A 4 -3.34 -1.04 24.37
C ARG A 4 -3.90 -2.35 23.81
N ALA A 5 -3.18 -2.98 22.88
CA ALA A 5 -3.55 -4.30 22.38
C ALA A 5 -3.52 -5.36 23.49
N ILE A 6 -2.45 -5.38 24.29
CA ILE A 6 -2.33 -6.29 25.44
C ILE A 6 -3.47 -6.06 26.43
N GLN A 7 -3.74 -4.80 26.79
CA GLN A 7 -4.86 -4.46 27.69
C GLN A 7 -6.19 -4.99 27.13
N PHE A 8 -6.48 -4.72 25.86
CA PHE A 8 -7.71 -5.20 25.21
C PHE A 8 -7.82 -6.73 25.26
N MET A 9 -6.75 -7.46 24.93
CA MET A 9 -6.77 -8.92 24.96
C MET A 9 -6.94 -9.48 26.38
N THR A 10 -6.35 -8.82 27.38
CA THR A 10 -6.55 -9.17 28.79
C THR A 10 -8.01 -9.02 29.22
N GLU A 11 -8.63 -7.90 28.86
CA GLU A 11 -10.05 -7.62 29.14
C GLU A 11 -10.96 -8.61 28.37
N ALA A 12 -10.70 -8.84 27.08
CA ALA A 12 -11.49 -9.75 26.25
C ALA A 12 -11.40 -11.21 26.74
N LYS A 13 -10.22 -11.65 27.19
CA LYS A 13 -10.03 -12.96 27.81
C LYS A 13 -10.87 -13.13 29.08
N SER A 14 -10.90 -12.10 29.94
CA SER A 14 -11.71 -12.13 31.16
C SER A 14 -13.21 -12.18 30.89
N ASP A 15 -13.68 -11.57 29.82
CA ASP A 15 -15.07 -11.55 29.38
C ASP A 15 -15.52 -12.88 28.72
N ASN A 16 -14.58 -13.74 28.36
CA ASN A 16 -14.81 -15.02 27.67
C ASN A 16 -15.70 -14.86 26.40
N ARG A 17 -15.46 -13.81 25.62
CA ARG A 17 -16.19 -13.51 24.38
C ARG A 17 -15.25 -13.56 23.18
N PRO A 18 -15.70 -14.04 22.00
CA PRO A 18 -14.95 -13.90 20.76
C PRO A 18 -14.62 -12.42 20.49
N TRP A 19 -13.45 -12.16 19.98
CA TRP A 19 -12.99 -10.80 19.69
C TRP A 19 -12.24 -10.73 18.35
N CYS A 20 -12.25 -9.54 17.78
CA CYS A 20 -11.45 -9.17 16.61
C CYS A 20 -10.72 -7.86 16.94
N LEU A 21 -9.42 -7.85 16.79
CA LEU A 21 -8.57 -6.68 17.05
C LEU A 21 -7.87 -6.24 15.77
N HIS A 22 -8.16 -5.04 15.32
CA HIS A 22 -7.36 -4.37 14.29
C HIS A 22 -6.28 -3.51 14.96
N LEU A 23 -5.05 -4.01 14.98
CA LEU A 23 -3.89 -3.29 15.50
C LEU A 23 -3.14 -2.62 14.36
N SER A 24 -3.24 -1.29 14.26
CA SER A 24 -2.60 -0.52 13.21
C SER A 24 -1.40 0.27 13.76
N PHE A 25 -0.27 0.15 13.06
CA PHE A 25 0.91 1.00 13.25
C PHE A 25 1.01 1.93 12.03
N ILE A 26 1.05 3.24 12.26
CA ILE A 26 1.25 4.21 11.16
C ILE A 26 2.66 4.06 10.58
N LYS A 27 3.64 3.75 11.42
CA LYS A 27 5.01 3.50 10.95
C LYS A 27 5.07 2.16 10.16
N PRO A 28 5.97 2.08 9.19
CA PRO A 28 7.11 2.95 8.85
C PRO A 28 6.79 4.15 7.94
N HIS A 29 5.52 4.49 7.71
CA HIS A 29 5.11 5.66 6.93
C HIS A 29 5.79 6.96 7.41
N TRP A 30 6.10 7.86 6.48
CA TRP A 30 6.67 9.15 6.83
C TRP A 30 5.81 9.94 7.86
N PRO A 31 6.38 10.90 8.57
CA PRO A 31 7.78 11.31 8.63
C PRO A 31 8.66 10.20 9.24
N TYR A 32 9.85 10.00 8.66
CA TYR A 32 10.77 8.92 9.04
C TYR A 32 11.52 9.27 10.34
N ILE A 33 10.79 9.58 11.40
CA ILE A 33 11.32 9.88 12.73
C ILE A 33 11.43 8.57 13.49
N VAL A 34 12.63 8.18 13.78
CA VAL A 34 12.95 6.92 14.44
C VAL A 34 13.57 7.18 15.82
N PRO A 35 13.06 6.55 16.91
CA PRO A 35 13.60 6.77 18.25
C PRO A 35 14.90 5.97 18.49
N ALA A 36 15.65 6.37 19.51
CA ALA A 36 16.73 5.55 20.03
C ALA A 36 16.16 4.24 20.64
N PRO A 37 16.87 3.10 20.50
CA PRO A 37 18.15 2.90 19.81
C PRO A 37 18.04 2.63 18.29
N TYR A 38 16.83 2.58 17.74
CA TYR A 38 16.53 2.13 16.36
C TYR A 38 17.14 3.05 15.29
N HIS A 39 17.38 4.32 15.62
CA HIS A 39 17.95 5.31 14.69
C HIS A 39 19.40 5.02 14.30
N ASP A 40 20.10 4.18 15.04
CA ASP A 40 21.53 3.91 14.90
C ASP A 40 21.85 2.44 14.57
N ILE A 41 20.80 1.62 14.32
CA ILE A 41 20.97 0.19 14.01
C ILE A 41 21.46 -0.01 12.57
N TYR A 42 20.97 0.79 11.63
CA TYR A 42 21.26 0.70 10.21
C TYR A 42 21.95 1.97 9.72
N CYS A 43 22.77 1.84 8.68
CA CYS A 43 23.46 2.95 8.06
C CYS A 43 23.49 2.82 6.54
N ALA A 44 24.08 3.79 5.84
CA ALA A 44 24.09 3.84 4.38
C ALA A 44 24.61 2.58 3.68
N LYS A 45 25.55 1.84 4.33
CA LYS A 45 26.09 0.57 3.77
C LYS A 45 25.08 -0.58 3.77
N ASP A 46 24.02 -0.48 4.58
CA ASP A 46 22.99 -1.51 4.71
C ASP A 46 21.85 -1.30 3.69
N VAL A 47 21.88 -0.17 2.95
CA VAL A 47 20.90 0.15 1.93
C VAL A 47 21.11 -0.72 0.69
N VAL A 48 20.06 -1.46 0.33
CA VAL A 48 20.08 -2.28 -0.90
C VAL A 48 20.14 -1.41 -2.16
N PRO A 49 20.74 -1.92 -3.26
CA PRO A 49 20.75 -1.22 -4.54
C PRO A 49 19.36 -0.78 -4.97
N VAL A 50 19.28 0.42 -5.52
CA VAL A 50 18.00 0.94 -6.02
C VAL A 50 17.64 0.28 -7.36
N ILE A 51 16.37 -0.03 -7.53
CA ILE A 51 15.81 -0.55 -8.78
C ILE A 51 15.29 0.65 -9.58
N ARG A 52 16.12 1.17 -10.47
CA ARG A 52 15.79 2.27 -11.39
C ARG A 52 16.79 2.31 -12.55
N SER A 53 16.33 2.83 -13.69
CA SER A 53 17.12 2.99 -14.90
C SER A 53 16.98 4.40 -15.45
N ASP A 54 18.03 4.98 -16.01
CA ASP A 54 17.95 6.27 -16.69
C ASP A 54 17.04 6.22 -17.92
N ALA A 55 16.86 5.06 -18.53
CA ALA A 55 15.96 4.86 -19.67
C ALA A 55 14.49 5.17 -19.30
N GLU A 56 14.08 4.89 -18.06
CA GLU A 56 12.73 5.20 -17.58
C GLU A 56 12.42 6.70 -17.56
N ARG A 57 13.44 7.54 -17.47
CA ARG A 57 13.29 9.01 -17.51
C ARG A 57 13.37 9.58 -18.92
N GLN A 58 14.11 8.93 -19.82
CA GLN A 58 14.33 9.42 -21.18
C GLN A 58 13.09 9.28 -22.07
N ASN A 59 12.33 8.21 -21.91
CA ASN A 59 11.12 7.89 -22.66
C ASN A 59 9.95 7.57 -21.73
N ALA A 60 9.85 8.29 -20.62
CA ALA A 60 8.83 8.04 -19.62
C ALA A 60 7.42 8.19 -20.22
N HIS A 61 6.54 7.27 -19.89
CA HIS A 61 5.11 7.44 -20.08
C HIS A 61 4.66 8.75 -19.44
N PRO A 62 3.77 9.57 -20.04
CA PRO A 62 3.40 10.88 -19.53
C PRO A 62 2.94 10.89 -18.07
N LEU A 63 2.17 9.89 -17.66
CA LEU A 63 1.78 9.70 -16.26
C LEU A 63 3.01 9.49 -15.38
N PHE A 64 3.91 8.60 -15.77
CA PHE A 64 5.14 8.33 -15.03
C PHE A 64 5.98 9.60 -14.85
N ALA A 65 6.20 10.34 -15.93
CA ALA A 65 6.94 11.59 -15.92
C ALA A 65 6.32 12.61 -14.95
N ALA A 66 4.98 12.69 -14.91
CA ALA A 66 4.28 13.59 -14.00
C ALA A 66 4.47 13.20 -12.53
N PHE A 67 4.42 11.91 -12.20
CA PHE A 67 4.64 11.41 -10.84
C PHE A 67 6.11 11.47 -10.41
N GLN A 68 7.07 11.35 -11.33
CA GLN A 68 8.48 11.60 -11.03
C GLN A 68 8.76 13.06 -10.62
N GLU A 69 7.89 13.99 -11.02
CA GLU A 69 7.95 15.40 -10.64
C GLU A 69 7.30 15.69 -9.28
N GLU A 70 6.63 14.72 -8.65
CA GLU A 70 6.09 14.86 -7.32
C GLU A 70 7.20 15.12 -6.28
N ARG A 71 6.83 15.80 -5.21
CA ARG A 71 7.76 16.25 -4.16
C ARG A 71 8.61 15.10 -3.61
N PHE A 72 7.95 14.01 -3.25
CA PHE A 72 8.64 12.86 -2.67
C PHE A 72 9.51 12.13 -3.69
N SER A 73 9.03 11.99 -4.93
CA SER A 73 9.81 11.40 -6.02
C SER A 73 11.09 12.20 -6.27
N LYS A 74 11.00 13.52 -6.33
CA LYS A 74 12.17 14.40 -6.45
C LYS A 74 13.15 14.27 -5.27
N ALA A 75 12.64 14.11 -4.07
CA ALA A 75 13.50 13.92 -2.90
C ALA A 75 14.23 12.57 -2.98
N PHE A 76 13.49 11.49 -3.21
CA PHE A 76 14.06 10.14 -3.27
C PHE A 76 14.88 9.84 -4.54
N SER A 77 14.80 10.68 -5.57
CA SER A 77 15.70 10.56 -6.73
C SER A 77 17.16 10.85 -6.38
N LYS A 78 17.43 11.48 -5.22
CA LYS A 78 18.78 11.81 -4.73
C LYS A 78 19.30 10.67 -3.85
N ASP A 79 20.47 10.14 -4.21
CA ASP A 79 21.10 9.05 -3.44
C ASP A 79 21.49 9.47 -2.03
N ASP A 80 21.87 10.73 -1.84
CA ASP A 80 22.13 11.27 -0.51
C ASP A 80 20.89 11.19 0.39
N VAL A 81 19.73 11.56 -0.09
CA VAL A 81 18.46 11.42 0.66
C VAL A 81 18.19 9.95 0.97
N ARG A 82 18.31 9.06 -0.01
CA ARG A 82 18.09 7.62 0.18
C ARG A 82 19.02 7.01 1.23
N SER A 83 20.29 7.37 1.20
CA SER A 83 21.29 6.84 2.12
C SER A 83 21.04 7.21 3.59
N HIS A 84 20.25 8.24 3.85
CA HIS A 84 19.83 8.65 5.20
C HIS A 84 18.42 8.16 5.56
N VAL A 85 17.48 8.22 4.61
CA VAL A 85 16.07 7.87 4.87
C VAL A 85 15.87 6.38 5.01
N ILE A 86 16.49 5.57 4.13
CA ILE A 86 16.25 4.12 4.13
C ILE A 86 16.74 3.47 5.43
N PRO A 87 17.90 3.79 6.00
CA PRO A 87 18.28 3.32 7.33
C PRO A 87 17.28 3.67 8.42
N ALA A 88 16.73 4.89 8.41
CA ALA A 88 15.67 5.30 9.33
C ALA A 88 14.40 4.48 9.13
N TYR A 89 13.99 4.24 7.89
CA TYR A 89 12.86 3.38 7.54
C TYR A 89 13.06 1.94 8.05
N MET A 90 14.25 1.36 7.86
CA MET A 90 14.61 0.04 8.37
C MET A 90 14.56 0.00 9.91
N GLY A 91 15.02 1.07 10.58
CA GLY A 91 14.93 1.24 12.03
C GLY A 91 13.48 1.26 12.53
N LEU A 92 12.58 1.90 11.80
CA LEU A 92 11.14 1.88 12.10
C LEU A 92 10.52 0.50 11.93
N ILE A 93 10.92 -0.25 10.91
CA ILE A 93 10.50 -1.66 10.73
C ILE A 93 10.99 -2.49 11.90
N LYS A 94 12.26 -2.34 12.30
CA LYS A 94 12.82 -3.05 13.46
C LYS A 94 12.06 -2.72 14.75
N GLN A 95 11.67 -1.47 14.93
CA GLN A 95 10.84 -1.09 16.07
C GLN A 95 9.49 -1.82 16.09
N ILE A 96 8.84 -1.93 14.92
CA ILE A 96 7.56 -2.66 14.81
C ILE A 96 7.78 -4.14 15.11
N ASP A 97 8.83 -4.75 14.57
CA ASP A 97 9.19 -6.14 14.82
C ASP A 97 9.34 -6.42 16.32
N ASP A 98 10.06 -5.57 17.05
CA ASP A 98 10.21 -5.70 18.50
C ASP A 98 8.87 -5.54 19.25
N GLN A 99 8.01 -4.63 18.78
CA GLN A 99 6.68 -4.46 19.36
C GLN A 99 5.77 -5.68 19.12
N LEU A 100 5.87 -6.29 17.95
CA LEU A 100 5.18 -7.55 17.65
C LEU A 100 5.75 -8.70 18.47
N GLY A 101 7.07 -8.76 18.65
CA GLY A 101 7.70 -9.74 19.53
C GLY A 101 7.21 -9.67 20.98
N ILE A 102 6.97 -8.46 21.51
CA ILE A 102 6.37 -8.28 22.85
C ILE A 102 4.93 -8.79 22.85
N LEU A 103 4.16 -8.49 21.81
CA LEU A 103 2.76 -8.91 21.69
C LEU A 103 2.64 -10.43 21.61
N PHE A 104 3.45 -11.06 20.76
CA PHE A 104 3.40 -12.51 20.56
C PHE A 104 3.83 -13.28 21.79
N ARG A 105 4.87 -12.83 22.53
CA ARG A 105 5.22 -13.42 23.83
C ARG A 105 4.06 -13.36 24.82
N PHE A 106 3.40 -12.20 24.92
CA PHE A 106 2.22 -12.08 25.76
C PHE A 106 1.12 -13.08 25.36
N MET A 107 0.87 -13.23 24.04
CA MET A 107 -0.14 -14.18 23.55
C MET A 107 0.24 -15.64 23.84
N GLU A 108 1.53 -15.97 23.78
CA GLU A 108 2.05 -17.30 24.16
C GLU A 108 1.87 -17.56 25.65
N ASP A 109 2.31 -16.64 26.50
CA ASP A 109 2.23 -16.74 27.97
C ASP A 109 0.77 -16.87 28.46
N GLU A 110 -0.15 -16.19 27.79
CA GLU A 110 -1.58 -16.21 28.11
C GLU A 110 -2.37 -17.34 27.39
N GLY A 111 -1.71 -18.17 26.59
CA GLY A 111 -2.36 -19.26 25.86
C GLY A 111 -3.26 -18.81 24.70
N LEU A 112 -3.16 -17.56 24.26
CA LEU A 112 -4.01 -17.01 23.19
C LEU A 112 -3.59 -17.44 21.78
N MET A 113 -2.35 -17.92 21.61
CA MET A 113 -1.87 -18.36 20.31
C MET A 113 -2.61 -19.58 19.76
N GLN A 114 -3.20 -20.43 20.62
CA GLN A 114 -3.81 -21.70 20.22
C GLN A 114 -5.14 -21.52 19.48
N ASP A 115 -5.84 -20.40 19.71
CA ASP A 115 -7.18 -20.17 19.19
C ASP A 115 -7.34 -18.82 18.47
N THR A 116 -6.23 -18.09 18.27
CA THR A 116 -6.25 -16.80 17.61
C THR A 116 -5.68 -16.88 16.20
N MET A 117 -6.48 -16.51 15.21
CA MET A 117 -5.98 -16.21 13.87
C MET A 117 -5.19 -14.91 13.89
N ILE A 118 -3.99 -14.91 13.33
CA ILE A 118 -3.15 -13.73 13.19
C ILE A 118 -2.96 -13.42 11.72
N VAL A 119 -3.29 -12.20 11.33
CA VAL A 119 -3.05 -11.68 9.97
C VAL A 119 -2.12 -10.49 10.07
N PHE A 120 -0.97 -10.59 9.42
CA PHE A 120 -0.02 -9.50 9.27
C PHE A 120 -0.03 -9.01 7.82
N THR A 121 -0.29 -7.73 7.63
CA THR A 121 -0.31 -7.12 6.29
C THR A 121 -0.01 -5.62 6.35
N SER A 122 0.08 -4.99 5.17
CA SER A 122 0.16 -3.53 4.98
C SER A 122 -0.92 -3.08 4.01
N ASP A 123 -1.30 -1.81 4.05
CA ASP A 123 -2.22 -1.18 3.12
C ASP A 123 -1.57 -0.92 1.75
N HIS A 124 -0.29 -0.55 1.71
CA HIS A 124 0.51 -0.31 0.51
C HIS A 124 2.00 -0.49 0.82
N GLY A 125 2.81 -0.51 -0.22
CA GLY A 125 4.27 -0.43 -0.13
C GLY A 125 4.78 1.01 -0.19
N ASP A 126 6.07 1.18 -0.53
CA ASP A 126 6.73 2.47 -0.73
C ASP A 126 7.84 2.31 -1.76
N TYR A 127 7.96 3.27 -2.67
CA TYR A 127 8.99 3.26 -3.72
C TYR A 127 10.40 3.51 -3.18
N LEU A 128 10.56 4.38 -2.19
CA LEU A 128 11.87 4.73 -1.59
C LEU A 128 12.97 5.04 -2.62
N GLY A 129 12.59 5.59 -3.78
CA GLY A 129 13.49 5.95 -4.88
C GLY A 129 13.59 4.94 -6.00
N ASN A 130 12.99 3.75 -5.87
CA ASN A 130 12.88 2.84 -7.00
C ASN A 130 12.02 3.47 -8.11
N HIS A 131 12.34 3.20 -9.37
CA HIS A 131 11.69 3.80 -10.54
C HIS A 131 11.69 5.34 -10.53
N TRP A 132 12.62 5.97 -9.80
CA TRP A 132 12.66 7.43 -9.61
C TRP A 132 11.45 7.99 -8.87
N LEU A 133 10.72 7.15 -8.11
CA LEU A 133 9.51 7.48 -7.40
C LEU A 133 9.71 7.46 -5.88
N GLY A 134 8.88 8.21 -5.18
CA GLY A 134 8.68 8.12 -3.74
C GLY A 134 7.21 7.86 -3.45
N GLU A 135 6.86 7.56 -2.20
CA GLU A 135 5.48 7.23 -1.81
C GLU A 135 4.92 5.98 -2.55
N LYS A 136 3.65 5.99 -2.94
CA LYS A 136 2.86 4.84 -3.39
C LYS A 136 1.97 5.12 -4.61
N TYR A 137 2.35 6.06 -5.45
CA TYR A 137 1.46 6.66 -6.46
C TYR A 137 1.05 5.77 -7.62
N LEU A 138 1.84 4.78 -7.96
CA LEU A 138 1.62 3.94 -9.15
C LEU A 138 1.58 2.45 -8.77
N PHE A 139 1.51 1.56 -9.77
CA PHE A 139 1.20 0.15 -9.57
C PHE A 139 2.38 -0.81 -9.74
N HIS A 140 3.62 -0.36 -9.59
CA HIS A 140 4.74 -1.31 -9.51
C HIS A 140 4.60 -2.21 -8.28
N ASP A 141 5.14 -3.40 -8.35
CA ASP A 141 5.07 -4.38 -7.25
C ASP A 141 5.51 -3.78 -5.90
N MET A 142 6.44 -2.84 -5.92
CA MET A 142 6.90 -2.14 -4.70
C MET A 142 5.82 -1.35 -3.98
N SER A 143 4.80 -0.89 -4.69
CA SER A 143 3.66 -0.15 -4.13
C SER A 143 2.47 -1.05 -3.82
N VAL A 144 2.13 -1.99 -4.71
CA VAL A 144 0.86 -2.73 -4.64
C VAL A 144 0.98 -4.16 -4.15
N LYS A 145 2.18 -4.77 -4.19
CA LYS A 145 2.40 -6.13 -3.72
C LYS A 145 2.85 -6.12 -2.26
N VAL A 146 1.88 -6.02 -1.39
CA VAL A 146 2.12 -5.97 0.06
C VAL A 146 2.29 -7.37 0.66
N SER A 147 2.97 -7.44 1.80
CA SER A 147 3.08 -8.69 2.56
C SER A 147 1.71 -9.12 3.08
N LEU A 148 1.40 -10.41 2.97
CA LEU A 148 0.27 -11.04 3.64
C LEU A 148 0.75 -12.35 4.29
N ILE A 149 0.82 -12.36 5.61
CA ILE A 149 1.20 -13.52 6.40
C ILE A 149 0.03 -13.87 7.30
N VAL A 150 -0.45 -15.11 7.19
CA VAL A 150 -1.60 -15.57 7.96
C VAL A 150 -1.22 -16.79 8.77
N ARG A 151 -1.53 -16.75 10.07
CA ARG A 151 -1.52 -17.90 10.95
C ARG A 151 -2.96 -18.28 11.27
N ASP A 152 -3.44 -19.37 10.71
CA ASP A 152 -4.67 -20.01 11.13
C ASP A 152 -4.35 -21.02 12.23
N PRO A 153 -4.95 -20.91 13.45
CA PRO A 153 -4.67 -21.83 14.54
C PRO A 153 -5.35 -23.20 14.37
N SER A 154 -6.32 -23.32 13.45
CA SER A 154 -7.11 -24.53 13.31
C SER A 154 -6.30 -25.74 12.82
N PRO A 155 -6.64 -26.97 13.25
CA PRO A 155 -5.99 -28.19 12.75
C PRO A 155 -6.12 -28.39 11.24
N GLU A 156 -7.18 -27.87 10.62
CA GLU A 156 -7.42 -27.92 9.19
C GLU A 156 -6.31 -27.23 8.39
N ALA A 157 -5.60 -26.27 9.00
CA ALA A 157 -4.50 -25.56 8.37
C ALA A 157 -3.11 -26.19 8.64
N ASP A 158 -3.02 -27.29 9.38
CA ASP A 158 -1.73 -27.91 9.74
C ASP A 158 -0.91 -28.31 8.50
N GLY A 159 -1.58 -28.77 7.43
CA GLY A 159 -0.94 -29.18 6.19
C GLY A 159 -0.36 -28.04 5.34
N THR A 160 -0.69 -26.79 5.65
CA THR A 160 -0.24 -25.60 4.90
C THR A 160 0.66 -24.68 5.70
N ARG A 161 0.93 -24.96 6.97
CA ARG A 161 1.82 -24.14 7.79
C ARG A 161 3.23 -24.11 7.23
N GLY A 162 3.83 -22.92 7.19
CA GLY A 162 5.15 -22.71 6.63
C GLY A 162 5.22 -22.79 5.11
N THR A 163 4.07 -22.83 4.41
CA THR A 163 4.02 -22.82 2.95
C THR A 163 3.71 -21.42 2.39
N THR A 164 3.96 -21.25 1.10
CA THR A 164 3.56 -20.07 0.33
C THR A 164 2.44 -20.45 -0.62
N ASN A 165 1.41 -19.60 -0.70
CA ASN A 165 0.33 -19.73 -1.66
C ASN A 165 0.44 -18.61 -2.70
N VAL A 166 0.31 -18.94 -3.98
CA VAL A 166 0.47 -18.02 -5.12
C VAL A 166 -0.88 -17.49 -5.65
N ALA A 167 -1.99 -17.85 -5.03
CA ALA A 167 -3.29 -17.33 -5.42
C ALA A 167 -3.33 -15.80 -5.31
N LEU A 168 -3.98 -15.14 -6.27
CA LEU A 168 -4.14 -13.70 -6.29
C LEU A 168 -5.13 -13.27 -5.19
N VAL A 169 -4.61 -12.72 -4.11
CA VAL A 169 -5.39 -12.22 -2.97
C VAL A 169 -5.39 -10.69 -2.99
N GLU A 170 -6.53 -10.10 -2.70
CA GLU A 170 -6.70 -8.65 -2.56
C GLU A 170 -7.07 -8.31 -1.12
N MET A 171 -6.75 -7.10 -0.65
CA MET A 171 -7.05 -6.69 0.73
C MET A 171 -8.55 -6.69 1.05
N ILE A 172 -9.42 -6.55 0.06
CA ILE A 172 -10.87 -6.70 0.21
C ILE A 172 -11.30 -8.11 0.65
N ASP A 173 -10.42 -9.10 0.53
CA ASP A 173 -10.66 -10.50 0.93
C ASP A 173 -10.61 -10.69 2.45
N LEU A 174 -10.01 -9.76 3.18
CA LEU A 174 -9.88 -9.84 4.64
C LEU A 174 -11.25 -9.86 5.34
N ALA A 175 -12.14 -8.94 4.96
CA ALA A 175 -13.44 -8.82 5.62
C ALA A 175 -14.29 -10.10 5.46
N PRO A 176 -14.48 -10.68 4.25
CA PRO A 176 -15.20 -11.95 4.12
C PRO A 176 -14.47 -13.12 4.78
N THR A 177 -13.13 -13.10 4.85
CA THR A 177 -12.36 -14.12 5.56
C THR A 177 -12.61 -14.08 7.07
N PHE A 178 -12.63 -12.89 7.67
CA PHE A 178 -12.96 -12.76 9.09
C PHE A 178 -14.39 -13.17 9.39
N LEU A 179 -15.36 -12.81 8.53
CA LEU A 179 -16.74 -13.28 8.69
C LEU A 179 -16.83 -14.80 8.64
N ASP A 180 -16.19 -15.43 7.67
CA ASP A 180 -16.16 -16.88 7.51
C ASP A 180 -15.50 -17.56 8.72
N TYR A 181 -14.37 -17.04 9.18
CA TYR A 181 -13.65 -17.53 10.37
C TYR A 181 -14.54 -17.53 11.64
N PHE A 182 -15.37 -16.53 11.82
CA PHE A 182 -16.33 -16.43 12.92
C PHE A 182 -17.70 -17.12 12.65
N GLY A 183 -17.80 -17.90 11.58
CA GLY A 183 -19.03 -18.63 11.23
C GLY A 183 -20.14 -17.74 10.66
N GLY A 184 -19.81 -16.53 10.23
CA GLY A 184 -20.74 -15.63 9.55
C GLY A 184 -20.81 -15.91 8.06
N THR A 185 -21.75 -15.23 7.38
CA THR A 185 -21.90 -15.33 5.92
C THR A 185 -21.73 -13.98 5.27
N ALA A 186 -20.73 -13.85 4.40
CA ALA A 186 -20.53 -12.65 3.59
C ALA A 186 -21.70 -12.46 2.61
N LYS A 187 -22.16 -11.21 2.49
CA LYS A 187 -23.16 -10.83 1.49
C LYS A 187 -22.46 -10.34 0.23
N PRO A 188 -22.48 -11.08 -0.89
CA PRO A 188 -21.69 -10.77 -2.08
C PRO A 188 -22.01 -9.41 -2.71
N TYR A 189 -23.23 -8.89 -2.47
CA TYR A 189 -23.65 -7.57 -2.95
C TYR A 189 -23.13 -6.40 -2.08
N VAL A 190 -22.49 -6.72 -0.94
CA VAL A 190 -21.88 -5.75 -0.01
C VAL A 190 -20.38 -5.93 0.01
N LEU A 191 -19.91 -7.19 0.04
CA LEU A 191 -18.49 -7.53 0.10
C LEU A 191 -18.08 -8.21 -1.21
N GLU A 192 -17.27 -7.54 -1.99
CA GLU A 192 -16.80 -8.02 -3.31
C GLU A 192 -15.59 -8.96 -3.19
N GLY A 193 -14.92 -8.96 -2.02
CA GLY A 193 -13.83 -9.89 -1.70
C GLY A 193 -14.30 -11.32 -1.52
N ARG A 194 -13.36 -12.24 -1.42
CA ARG A 194 -13.58 -13.68 -1.23
C ARG A 194 -12.84 -14.16 0.00
N SER A 195 -13.48 -15.02 0.81
CA SER A 195 -12.77 -15.66 1.91
C SER A 195 -11.62 -16.53 1.39
N PHE A 196 -10.41 -16.27 1.85
CA PHE A 196 -9.25 -17.12 1.58
C PHE A 196 -9.05 -18.20 2.66
N LEU A 197 -9.95 -18.34 3.61
CA LEU A 197 -9.90 -19.39 4.63
C LEU A 197 -9.75 -20.80 4.01
N PRO A 198 -10.49 -21.17 2.93
CA PRO A 198 -10.27 -22.45 2.26
C PRO A 198 -8.86 -22.64 1.70
N LEU A 199 -8.19 -21.57 1.24
CA LEU A 199 -6.79 -21.64 0.77
C LEU A 199 -5.83 -21.94 1.91
N LEU A 200 -6.07 -21.37 3.09
CA LEU A 200 -5.28 -21.67 4.30
C LEU A 200 -5.40 -23.12 4.73
N GLN A 201 -6.53 -23.75 4.44
CA GLN A 201 -6.82 -25.16 4.72
C GLN A 201 -6.38 -26.12 3.58
N GLY A 202 -5.61 -25.64 2.60
CA GLY A 202 -5.14 -26.46 1.49
C GLY A 202 -6.20 -26.86 0.46
N LYS A 203 -7.41 -26.28 0.56
CA LYS A 203 -8.47 -26.51 -0.42
C LYS A 203 -8.22 -25.66 -1.67
N GLN A 204 -8.81 -26.11 -2.79
CA GLN A 204 -8.72 -25.42 -4.08
C GLN A 204 -10.10 -24.93 -4.53
N PRO A 205 -10.62 -23.85 -3.94
CA PRO A 205 -11.90 -23.29 -4.38
C PRO A 205 -11.76 -22.66 -5.76
N ALA A 206 -12.89 -22.40 -6.43
CA ALA A 206 -12.89 -21.52 -7.60
C ALA A 206 -12.40 -20.15 -7.19
N TRP A 207 -11.23 -19.75 -7.71
CA TRP A 207 -10.58 -18.51 -7.33
C TRP A 207 -10.52 -17.50 -8.49
N ARG A 208 -10.21 -16.24 -8.17
CA ARG A 208 -10.05 -15.24 -9.22
C ARG A 208 -8.82 -15.50 -10.08
N SER A 209 -8.93 -15.17 -11.34
CA SER A 209 -7.81 -15.21 -12.30
C SER A 209 -7.10 -13.88 -12.45
N HIS A 210 -7.63 -12.81 -11.86
CA HIS A 210 -7.08 -11.46 -11.95
C HIS A 210 -7.21 -10.76 -10.60
N ALA A 211 -6.22 -9.94 -10.26
CA ALA A 211 -6.31 -8.95 -9.19
C ALA A 211 -6.34 -7.55 -9.81
N ILE A 212 -7.09 -6.64 -9.17
CA ILE A 212 -7.34 -5.30 -9.69
C ILE A 212 -7.04 -4.28 -8.59
N SER A 213 -6.42 -3.18 -8.98
CA SER A 213 -6.23 -2.00 -8.14
C SER A 213 -6.62 -0.76 -8.91
N GLU A 214 -7.15 0.22 -8.21
CA GLU A 214 -7.45 1.53 -8.76
C GLU A 214 -6.77 2.62 -7.93
N TYR A 215 -6.48 3.74 -8.58
CA TYR A 215 -5.90 4.90 -7.93
C TYR A 215 -6.54 6.18 -8.47
N ASP A 216 -7.13 6.96 -7.59
CA ASP A 216 -7.67 8.28 -7.88
C ASP A 216 -6.59 9.33 -7.59
N TYR A 217 -6.00 9.92 -8.64
CA TYR A 217 -4.96 10.95 -8.53
C TYR A 217 -5.50 12.37 -8.71
N ALA A 218 -6.80 12.56 -8.48
CA ALA A 218 -7.45 13.86 -8.63
C ALA A 218 -6.82 14.95 -7.73
N PHE A 219 -6.24 14.56 -6.60
CA PHE A 219 -5.57 15.46 -5.66
C PHE A 219 -4.07 15.66 -5.91
N ASP A 220 -3.46 14.90 -6.83
CA ASP A 220 -2.03 14.91 -7.02
C ASP A 220 -1.57 16.01 -7.99
N LEU A 221 -0.35 16.49 -7.79
CA LEU A 221 0.28 17.46 -8.68
C LEU A 221 0.33 16.93 -10.13
N ALA A 222 0.45 15.61 -10.31
CA ALA A 222 0.44 14.95 -11.59
C ALA A 222 -0.82 15.30 -12.41
N ARG A 223 -2.01 15.30 -11.80
CA ARG A 223 -3.25 15.68 -12.49
C ARG A 223 -3.16 17.11 -13.05
N PHE A 224 -2.68 18.06 -12.25
CA PHE A 224 -2.57 19.46 -12.67
C PHE A 224 -1.59 19.64 -13.83
N LYS A 225 -0.44 18.99 -13.73
CA LYS A 225 0.58 19.04 -14.79
C LYS A 225 0.06 18.47 -16.10
N LEU A 226 -0.68 17.37 -16.02
CA LEU A 226 -1.26 16.70 -17.17
C LEU A 226 -2.55 17.36 -17.67
N LYS A 227 -3.10 18.31 -16.88
CA LYS A 227 -4.37 19.02 -17.16
C LYS A 227 -5.55 18.06 -17.34
N VAL A 228 -5.55 16.97 -16.58
CA VAL A 228 -6.61 15.96 -16.63
C VAL A 228 -7.83 16.47 -15.84
N PRO A 229 -9.05 16.35 -16.36
CA PRO A 229 -10.27 16.63 -15.61
C PRO A 229 -10.36 15.76 -14.34
N VAL A 230 -10.96 16.30 -13.28
CA VAL A 230 -11.09 15.58 -11.98
C VAL A 230 -11.71 14.19 -12.16
N VAL A 231 -12.76 14.09 -12.97
CA VAL A 231 -13.50 12.83 -13.18
C VAL A 231 -12.73 11.78 -13.97
N GLU A 232 -11.69 12.17 -14.70
CA GLU A 232 -10.85 11.32 -15.53
C GLU A 232 -9.53 10.98 -14.82
N ALA A 233 -9.25 11.58 -13.66
CA ALA A 233 -7.99 11.42 -12.94
C ALA A 233 -7.92 10.08 -12.19
N ARG A 234 -8.04 8.99 -12.91
CA ARG A 234 -8.03 7.63 -12.38
C ARG A 234 -7.13 6.71 -13.16
N LEU A 235 -6.46 5.85 -12.44
CA LEU A 235 -5.64 4.78 -12.96
C LEU A 235 -6.25 3.44 -12.53
N TYR A 236 -6.20 2.48 -13.43
CA TYR A 236 -6.65 1.13 -13.17
C TYR A 236 -5.54 0.15 -13.52
N MET A 237 -5.32 -0.83 -12.67
CA MET A 237 -4.39 -1.92 -12.91
C MET A 237 -5.13 -3.25 -12.81
N VAL A 238 -4.83 -4.15 -13.74
CA VAL A 238 -5.23 -5.54 -13.68
C VAL A 238 -4.02 -6.44 -13.92
N THR A 239 -3.90 -7.49 -13.11
CA THR A 239 -2.85 -8.50 -13.26
C THR A 239 -3.44 -9.90 -13.19
N ASP A 240 -2.88 -10.82 -13.98
CA ASP A 240 -3.12 -12.27 -13.88
C ASP A 240 -2.00 -13.01 -13.13
N GLY A 241 -1.06 -12.25 -12.56
CA GLY A 241 0.11 -12.76 -11.86
C GLY A 241 1.39 -12.79 -12.71
N ARG A 242 1.27 -12.88 -14.04
CA ARG A 242 2.36 -12.70 -14.98
C ARG A 242 2.31 -11.35 -15.68
N TRP A 243 1.16 -11.01 -16.25
CA TRP A 243 0.97 -9.76 -16.99
C TRP A 243 0.35 -8.70 -16.09
N LYS A 244 0.90 -7.51 -16.11
CA LYS A 244 0.35 -6.33 -15.45
C LYS A 244 -0.02 -5.30 -16.49
N PHE A 245 -1.30 -4.98 -16.59
CA PHE A 245 -1.85 -3.98 -17.50
C PHE A 245 -2.34 -2.79 -16.72
N ILE A 246 -1.95 -1.59 -17.14
CA ILE A 246 -2.38 -0.33 -16.52
C ILE A 246 -3.10 0.50 -17.57
N PHE A 247 -4.28 0.98 -17.20
CA PHE A 247 -5.14 1.80 -18.05
C PHE A 247 -5.45 3.14 -17.38
N ALA A 248 -5.43 4.18 -18.20
CA ALA A 248 -5.88 5.52 -17.84
C ALA A 248 -6.51 6.19 -19.05
N ASP A 249 -7.65 6.85 -18.85
CA ASP A 249 -8.32 7.58 -19.91
C ASP A 249 -7.42 8.68 -20.50
N GLY A 250 -7.39 8.78 -21.83
CA GLY A 250 -6.60 9.78 -22.54
C GLY A 250 -5.10 9.47 -22.67
N PHE A 251 -4.62 8.34 -22.17
CA PHE A 251 -3.22 7.92 -22.25
C PHE A 251 -3.07 6.57 -22.95
N ALA A 252 -1.88 6.33 -23.49
CA ALA A 252 -1.52 5.00 -23.96
C ALA A 252 -1.55 4.00 -22.79
N PRO A 253 -2.01 2.76 -22.99
CA PRO A 253 -1.94 1.76 -21.93
C PRO A 253 -0.49 1.35 -21.67
N MET A 254 -0.20 0.88 -20.46
CA MET A 254 1.08 0.24 -20.12
C MET A 254 0.87 -1.25 -19.91
N LEU A 255 1.88 -2.06 -20.25
CA LEU A 255 1.87 -3.52 -20.05
C LEU A 255 3.26 -4.01 -19.66
N PHE A 256 3.34 -4.84 -18.63
CA PHE A 256 4.58 -5.42 -18.15
C PHE A 256 4.47 -6.95 -18.08
N ASP A 257 5.55 -7.66 -18.47
CA ASP A 257 5.70 -9.12 -18.31
C ASP A 257 6.53 -9.40 -17.05
N LEU A 258 5.89 -9.61 -15.92
CA LEU A 258 6.55 -9.80 -14.63
C LEU A 258 7.40 -11.07 -14.53
N GLU A 259 7.18 -12.03 -15.44
CA GLU A 259 8.00 -13.25 -15.52
C GLU A 259 9.37 -12.97 -16.15
N ASN A 260 9.41 -12.19 -17.24
CA ASN A 260 10.63 -11.87 -17.96
C ASN A 260 11.25 -10.53 -17.56
N ASP A 261 10.46 -9.63 -17.01
CA ASP A 261 10.86 -8.33 -16.49
C ASP A 261 10.27 -8.08 -15.08
N PRO A 262 10.79 -8.77 -14.07
CA PRO A 262 10.27 -8.67 -12.70
C PRO A 262 10.48 -7.29 -12.06
N HIS A 263 11.26 -6.43 -12.72
CA HIS A 263 11.47 -5.05 -12.29
C HIS A 263 10.67 -4.03 -13.10
N GLU A 264 9.80 -4.45 -14.00
CA GLU A 264 8.87 -3.58 -14.73
C GLU A 264 9.56 -2.41 -15.47
N PHE A 265 10.72 -2.68 -16.08
CA PHE A 265 11.48 -1.67 -16.84
C PHE A 265 11.01 -1.52 -18.27
N GLN A 266 10.43 -2.57 -18.85
CA GLN A 266 10.04 -2.61 -20.24
C GLN A 266 8.53 -2.48 -20.40
N ASP A 267 8.06 -1.29 -20.75
CA ASP A 267 6.65 -1.08 -21.10
C ASP A 267 6.34 -1.64 -22.50
N LEU A 268 5.51 -2.68 -22.54
CA LEU A 268 5.02 -3.36 -23.74
C LEU A 268 3.64 -2.84 -24.17
N GLY A 269 3.16 -1.77 -23.57
CA GLY A 269 1.81 -1.22 -23.77
C GLY A 269 1.47 -0.88 -25.20
N MET A 270 2.46 -0.51 -26.02
CA MET A 270 2.26 -0.20 -27.45
C MET A 270 2.79 -1.28 -28.40
N SER A 271 3.27 -2.43 -27.87
CA SER A 271 3.76 -3.53 -28.69
C SER A 271 2.63 -4.22 -29.46
N GLY A 272 2.79 -4.34 -30.78
CA GLY A 272 1.85 -5.07 -31.66
C GLY A 272 1.73 -6.55 -31.30
N ASP A 273 2.85 -7.18 -30.94
CA ASP A 273 2.91 -8.61 -30.60
C ASP A 273 2.12 -8.97 -29.34
N HIS A 274 1.88 -7.99 -28.48
CA HIS A 274 1.16 -8.18 -27.21
C HIS A 274 -0.29 -7.64 -27.24
N ALA A 275 -0.82 -7.32 -28.46
CA ALA A 275 -2.16 -6.75 -28.60
C ALA A 275 -3.25 -7.68 -28.02
N ALA A 276 -3.16 -8.99 -28.23
CA ALA A 276 -4.12 -9.96 -27.73
C ALA A 276 -4.15 -10.00 -26.19
N ILE A 277 -2.98 -9.93 -25.55
CA ILE A 277 -2.85 -9.92 -24.07
C ILE A 277 -3.49 -8.66 -23.52
N ARG A 278 -3.18 -7.48 -24.10
CA ARG A 278 -3.81 -6.22 -23.69
C ARG A 278 -5.33 -6.27 -23.81
N CYS A 279 -5.85 -6.82 -24.92
CA CYS A 279 -7.28 -6.96 -25.12
C CYS A 279 -7.93 -7.81 -24.02
N THR A 280 -7.35 -8.98 -23.72
CA THR A 280 -7.85 -9.88 -22.67
C THR A 280 -7.88 -9.21 -21.29
N LEU A 281 -6.81 -8.51 -20.92
CA LEU A 281 -6.72 -7.82 -19.63
C LEU A 281 -7.66 -6.61 -19.57
N TYR A 282 -7.77 -5.86 -20.65
CA TYR A 282 -8.74 -4.77 -20.75
C TYR A 282 -10.18 -5.26 -20.63
N GLU A 283 -10.52 -6.39 -21.27
CA GLU A 283 -11.85 -7.00 -21.13
C GLU A 283 -12.13 -7.44 -19.67
N ALA A 284 -11.14 -7.99 -18.98
CA ALA A 284 -11.25 -8.34 -17.56
C ALA A 284 -11.51 -7.09 -16.71
N LEU A 285 -10.74 -6.02 -16.91
CA LEU A 285 -10.92 -4.73 -16.25
C LEU A 285 -12.29 -4.11 -16.57
N ALA A 286 -12.68 -4.08 -17.84
CA ALA A 286 -13.97 -3.55 -18.27
C ALA A 286 -15.15 -4.36 -17.72
N LYS A 287 -15.02 -5.66 -17.58
CA LYS A 287 -16.01 -6.50 -16.89
C LYS A 287 -16.12 -6.13 -15.42
N TRP A 288 -14.98 -6.06 -14.74
CA TRP A 288 -14.93 -5.68 -13.33
C TRP A 288 -15.58 -4.30 -13.08
N SER A 289 -15.23 -3.28 -13.86
CA SER A 289 -15.77 -1.93 -13.71
C SER A 289 -17.30 -1.83 -13.89
N ARG A 290 -17.88 -2.76 -14.64
CA ARG A 290 -19.35 -2.81 -14.83
C ARG A 290 -20.10 -3.48 -13.68
N ILE A 291 -19.43 -4.37 -12.94
CA ILE A 291 -20.07 -5.14 -11.86
C ILE A 291 -19.72 -4.58 -10.47
N THR A 292 -18.62 -3.87 -10.37
CA THR A 292 -18.11 -3.28 -9.12
C THR A 292 -18.52 -1.82 -9.05
N ARG A 293 -19.01 -1.39 -7.90
CA ARG A 293 -19.38 0.01 -7.68
C ARG A 293 -18.20 0.77 -7.14
N THR A 294 -17.41 1.35 -8.02
CA THR A 294 -16.33 2.26 -7.67
C THR A 294 -16.82 3.69 -7.80
N GLN A 295 -16.81 4.45 -6.70
CA GLN A 295 -17.13 5.88 -6.71
C GLN A 295 -16.19 6.63 -5.77
N THR A 296 -15.69 7.76 -6.24
CA THR A 296 -15.09 8.77 -5.37
C THR A 296 -16.15 9.28 -4.40
N THR A 297 -15.85 9.26 -3.09
CA THR A 297 -16.74 9.75 -2.03
C THR A 297 -16.59 11.25 -1.77
N VAL A 298 -15.68 11.92 -2.50
CA VAL A 298 -15.33 13.33 -2.37
C VAL A 298 -15.91 14.10 -3.55
N SER A 299 -16.55 15.25 -3.30
CA SER A 299 -17.14 16.07 -4.37
C SER A 299 -16.07 16.76 -5.23
N ASP A 300 -16.38 17.00 -6.51
CA ASP A 300 -15.52 17.78 -7.41
C ASP A 300 -15.15 19.15 -6.82
N ALA A 301 -16.11 19.83 -6.17
CA ALA A 301 -15.86 21.11 -5.51
C ALA A 301 -14.85 20.99 -4.35
N GLU A 302 -14.81 19.88 -3.66
CA GLU A 302 -13.83 19.62 -2.59
C GLU A 302 -12.45 19.28 -3.17
N VAL A 303 -12.42 18.52 -4.24
CA VAL A 303 -11.19 18.27 -5.00
C VAL A 303 -10.63 19.58 -5.53
N MET A 304 -11.45 20.41 -6.17
CA MET A 304 -11.00 21.70 -6.73
C MET A 304 -10.51 22.67 -5.64
N ARG A 305 -11.07 22.66 -4.44
CA ARG A 305 -10.54 23.47 -3.31
C ARG A 305 -9.18 23.02 -2.82
N SER A 306 -8.86 21.73 -2.87
CA SER A 306 -7.52 21.26 -2.53
C SER A 306 -6.49 21.66 -3.60
N ASP A 307 -6.92 21.87 -4.85
CA ASP A 307 -6.10 22.40 -5.92
C ASP A 307 -5.53 23.78 -5.61
N GLU A 308 -6.37 24.72 -5.13
CA GLU A 308 -5.94 26.06 -4.78
C GLU A 308 -4.89 26.05 -3.65
N SER A 309 -5.00 25.12 -2.71
CA SER A 309 -4.03 24.99 -1.63
C SER A 309 -2.72 24.36 -2.11
N ALA A 310 -2.77 23.46 -3.09
CA ALA A 310 -1.58 22.84 -3.70
C ALA A 310 -0.83 23.81 -4.63
N LEU A 311 -1.57 24.66 -5.35
CA LEU A 311 -1.00 25.73 -6.19
C LEU A 311 -0.36 26.86 -5.39
N ASN A 312 -0.90 27.15 -4.21
CA ASN A 312 -0.38 28.15 -3.27
C ASN A 312 0.73 27.62 -2.36
N TYR A 313 1.12 26.36 -2.53
CA TYR A 313 2.29 25.83 -1.85
C TYR A 313 3.53 26.49 -2.43
N ASP A 314 4.20 27.32 -1.64
CA ASP A 314 5.41 28.03 -2.07
C ASP A 314 6.50 27.00 -2.43
N LEU A 315 6.67 26.75 -3.72
CA LEU A 315 7.67 25.86 -4.28
C LEU A 315 9.11 26.28 -3.98
N ASN A 316 9.30 27.50 -3.42
CA ASN A 316 10.60 28.01 -3.01
C ASN A 316 10.98 27.56 -1.59
N VAL A 317 10.04 27.14 -0.77
CA VAL A 317 10.36 26.42 0.47
C VAL A 317 10.65 25.00 0.10
N SER A 318 11.93 24.67 0.02
CA SER A 318 12.36 23.28 -0.22
C SER A 318 11.78 22.40 0.88
N PRO A 319 10.75 21.61 0.59
CA PRO A 319 10.17 20.77 1.61
C PRO A 319 11.09 19.60 1.81
N GLY A 320 11.91 19.67 2.86
CA GLY A 320 12.68 18.53 3.29
C GLY A 320 11.77 17.37 3.64
N ILE A 321 12.19 16.15 3.34
CA ILE A 321 11.66 14.98 4.00
C ILE A 321 12.08 15.14 5.46
N LEU A 322 11.11 15.14 6.38
CA LEU A 322 11.41 15.27 7.80
C LEU A 322 12.07 14.00 8.29
N ILE A 323 13.38 14.05 8.36
CA ILE A 323 14.22 12.97 8.85
C ILE A 323 14.87 13.47 10.15
N GLY A 324 14.71 12.73 11.24
CA GLY A 324 15.46 12.98 12.47
C GLY A 324 14.67 13.72 13.54
N TYR A 325 15.41 14.29 14.48
CA TYR A 325 14.87 15.02 15.61
C TYR A 325 14.17 16.30 15.15
N TRP A 326 12.92 16.42 15.54
CA TRP A 326 12.19 17.65 15.39
C TRP A 326 12.29 18.46 16.68
N ASP A 327 12.61 19.72 16.55
CA ASP A 327 12.50 20.66 17.65
C ASP A 327 11.06 20.74 18.15
N GLU A 328 10.88 20.79 19.46
CA GLU A 328 9.54 20.79 20.09
C GLU A 328 8.71 22.00 19.67
N VAL A 329 9.36 23.13 19.38
CA VAL A 329 8.71 24.35 18.90
C VAL A 329 8.17 24.17 17.48
N GLU A 330 8.95 23.55 16.58
CA GLU A 330 8.51 23.23 15.22
C GLU A 330 7.38 22.19 15.21
N LEU A 331 7.48 21.17 16.07
CA LEU A 331 6.43 20.17 16.24
C LEU A 331 5.11 20.81 16.69
N ASN A 332 5.16 21.74 17.64
CA ASN A 332 3.99 22.44 18.13
C ASN A 332 3.43 23.44 17.11
N ALA A 333 4.28 24.07 16.30
CA ALA A 333 3.85 24.92 15.19
C ALA A 333 3.10 24.12 14.13
N GLU A 334 3.55 22.92 13.79
CA GLU A 334 2.85 22.04 12.85
C GLU A 334 1.55 21.46 13.44
N ARG A 335 1.51 21.14 14.72
CA ARG A 335 0.26 20.78 15.42
C ARG A 335 -0.77 21.87 15.36
N LEU A 336 -0.37 23.13 15.61
CA LEU A 336 -1.24 24.30 15.52
C LEU A 336 -1.79 24.54 14.10
N LYS A 337 -0.98 24.33 13.06
CA LYS A 337 -1.44 24.38 11.66
C LYS A 337 -2.51 23.31 11.41
N ARG A 338 -2.28 22.09 11.86
CA ARG A 338 -3.20 20.96 11.73
C ARG A 338 -4.51 21.22 12.49
N ASP A 339 -4.45 21.75 13.71
CA ASP A 339 -5.62 22.09 14.51
C ASP A 339 -6.44 23.22 13.87
N ASN A 340 -5.78 24.19 13.25
CA ASN A 340 -6.42 25.26 12.51
C ASN A 340 -7.09 24.76 11.22
N TYR A 341 -6.49 23.75 10.55
CA TYR A 341 -7.10 23.07 9.41
C TYR A 341 -8.38 22.33 9.82
N LEU A 342 -8.34 21.61 10.94
CA LEU A 342 -9.49 20.87 11.47
C LEU A 342 -10.63 21.78 11.95
N LYS A 343 -10.31 22.97 12.43
CA LYS A 343 -11.30 23.99 12.86
C LYS A 343 -11.96 24.73 11.69
N ARG A 344 -11.42 24.67 10.47
CA ARG A 344 -11.97 25.31 9.27
C ARG A 344 -12.99 24.45 8.52
N LYS A 345 -13.31 23.25 9.01
CA LYS A 345 -14.46 22.50 8.49
C LYS A 345 -15.75 23.11 9.06
N PRO A 346 -16.71 23.50 8.20
CA PRO A 346 -18.03 23.94 8.65
C PRO A 346 -18.79 22.78 9.31
#